data_a464cf3eae2adb99a932f7b97bb6327f
#
_entry.id   a464cf3eae2adb99a932f7b97bb6327f
#
_cell.length_a   1.000
_cell.length_b   1.000
_cell.length_c   1.000
_cell.angle_alpha   90.00
_cell.angle_beta   90.00
_cell.angle_gamma   90.00
#
_symmetry.space_group_name_H-M   'P 1'
#
loop_
_entity.id
_entity.type
_entity.pdbx_description
1 polymer ?
#
loop_
_entity_poly.entity_id
_entity_poly.type
_entity_poly.pdbx_seq_one_letter_code
_entity_poly.pdbx_strand_id
1 'polypeptide(L)'
;MNLERYERGFSEDHRGNVEFFNELNLSDFKRFYTVTNPKIGTVRAWHGHKNEKKLIKVLSGKFLVGVIKINDWENPDKTINPEMIEMDINSDLL
;
A
#
# COMPACT_ATOMS: atom_id res chain seq x y z
N MET A 1 -15.13 1.47 1.22
CA MET A 1 -14.00 1.51 0.26
C MET A 1 -13.60 0.09 -0.09
N ASN A 2 -13.45 -0.18 -1.36
CA ASN A 2 -12.96 -1.48 -1.81
C ASN A 2 -11.46 -1.39 -2.04
N LEU A 3 -10.69 -1.91 -1.09
CA LEU A 3 -9.25 -2.09 -1.26
C LEU A 3 -9.01 -3.40 -1.99
N GLU A 4 -8.34 -3.33 -3.12
CA GLU A 4 -7.90 -4.52 -3.82
C GLU A 4 -6.60 -5.03 -3.21
N ARG A 5 -6.51 -6.35 -3.04
CA ARG A 5 -5.30 -7.01 -2.56
C ARG A 5 -4.85 -8.01 -3.62
N TYR A 6 -3.58 -7.96 -3.95
CA TYR A 6 -2.98 -8.88 -4.90
C TYR A 6 -2.15 -9.89 -4.14
N GLU A 7 -2.58 -11.14 -4.19
CA GLU A 7 -1.97 -12.22 -3.44
C GLU A 7 -0.51 -12.40 -3.80
N ARG A 8 0.31 -12.53 -2.77
CA ARG A 8 1.75 -12.75 -2.90
C ARG A 8 2.03 -14.18 -3.30
N GLY A 9 2.72 -14.36 -4.42
CA GLY A 9 3.36 -15.65 -4.76
C GLY A 9 4.79 -15.68 -4.22
N PHE A 10 5.25 -16.85 -3.84
CA PHE A 10 6.56 -17.01 -3.22
C PHE A 10 7.18 -18.35 -3.58
N SER A 11 8.44 -18.32 -3.96
CA SER A 11 9.22 -19.51 -4.26
C SER A 11 10.60 -19.38 -3.61
N GLU A 12 11.05 -20.41 -2.92
CA GLU A 12 12.34 -20.40 -2.23
C GLU A 12 13.13 -21.68 -2.55
N ASP A 13 14.43 -21.53 -2.77
CA ASP A 13 15.39 -22.61 -2.92
C ASP A 13 16.75 -22.21 -2.31
N HIS A 14 17.79 -23.02 -2.53
CA HIS A 14 19.14 -22.77 -1.98
C HIS A 14 19.78 -21.47 -2.47
N ARG A 15 19.27 -20.85 -3.54
CA ARG A 15 19.79 -19.59 -4.08
C ARG A 15 19.12 -18.36 -3.47
N GLY A 16 18.05 -18.54 -2.68
CA GLY A 16 17.23 -17.49 -2.11
C GLY A 16 15.77 -17.63 -2.48
N ASN A 17 15.08 -16.52 -2.62
CA ASN A 17 13.65 -16.54 -2.90
C ASN A 17 13.26 -15.59 -4.03
N VAL A 18 12.09 -15.87 -4.60
CA VAL A 18 11.42 -15.02 -5.57
C VAL A 18 10.02 -14.74 -5.06
N GLU A 19 9.66 -13.48 -5.02
CA GLU A 19 8.32 -13.02 -4.71
C GLU A 19 7.69 -12.45 -5.99
N PHE A 20 6.42 -12.78 -6.25
CA PHE A 20 5.79 -12.37 -7.49
C PHE A 20 4.29 -12.10 -7.31
N PHE A 21 3.74 -11.31 -8.24
CA PHE A 21 2.34 -10.93 -8.27
C PHE A 21 1.84 -11.04 -9.72
N ASN A 22 1.52 -12.25 -10.15
CA ASN A 22 1.24 -12.56 -11.55
C ASN A 22 -0.07 -12.02 -12.08
N GLU A 23 -1.03 -11.72 -11.21
CA GLU A 23 -2.35 -11.23 -11.61
C GLU A 23 -2.41 -9.70 -11.70
N LEU A 24 -1.29 -9.04 -11.44
CA LEU A 24 -1.22 -7.59 -11.44
C LEU A 24 -1.06 -7.04 -12.85
N ASN A 25 -1.90 -6.06 -13.21
CA ASN A 25 -1.75 -5.30 -14.44
C ASN A 25 -1.21 -3.90 -14.11
N LEU A 26 0.00 -3.61 -14.54
CA LEU A 26 0.68 -2.34 -14.26
C LEU A 26 0.39 -1.24 -15.28
N SER A 27 -0.46 -1.49 -16.26
CA SER A 27 -0.73 -0.51 -17.33
C SER A 27 -1.34 0.82 -16.84
N ASP A 28 -2.03 0.80 -15.70
CA ASP A 28 -2.61 1.99 -15.09
C ASP A 28 -1.61 2.80 -14.26
N PHE A 29 -0.39 2.31 -14.10
CA PHE A 29 0.61 2.91 -13.21
C PHE A 29 1.77 3.48 -14.03
N LYS A 30 1.96 4.80 -13.95
CA LYS A 30 2.95 5.52 -14.75
C LYS A 30 4.18 5.94 -13.94
N ARG A 31 4.18 5.69 -12.63
CA ARG A 31 5.25 6.13 -11.75
C ARG A 31 5.56 5.07 -10.71
N PHE A 32 6.82 4.91 -10.44
CA PHE A 32 7.35 4.06 -9.38
C PHE A 32 8.25 4.90 -8.47
N TYR A 33 8.11 4.74 -7.18
CA TYR A 33 9.02 5.37 -6.23
C TYR A 33 9.04 4.59 -4.90
N THR A 34 10.09 4.80 -4.13
CA THR A 34 10.21 4.21 -2.81
C THR A 34 10.19 5.30 -1.74
N VAL A 35 9.72 4.93 -0.57
CA VAL A 35 9.70 5.80 0.61
C VAL A 35 10.46 5.12 1.72
N THR A 36 11.41 5.83 2.31
CA THR A 36 12.18 5.37 3.46
C THR A 36 11.98 6.33 4.60
N ASN A 37 11.65 5.80 5.77
CA ASN A 37 11.51 6.62 6.97
C ASN A 37 12.79 6.57 7.79
N PRO A 38 13.23 7.71 8.35
CA PRO A 38 14.53 7.79 9.03
C PRO A 38 14.59 7.06 10.37
N LYS A 39 13.43 6.83 10.99
CA LYS A 39 13.34 6.15 12.29
C LYS A 39 11.96 5.54 12.51
N ILE A 40 11.88 4.61 13.44
CA ILE A 40 10.61 4.01 13.89
C ILE A 40 9.72 5.11 14.49
N GLY A 41 8.44 5.06 14.18
CA GLY A 41 7.45 6.01 14.67
C GLY A 41 7.26 7.24 13.80
N THR A 42 7.99 7.35 12.69
CA THR A 42 7.77 8.43 11.72
C THR A 42 6.35 8.33 11.14
N VAL A 43 5.63 9.44 11.19
CA VAL A 43 4.28 9.53 10.64
C VAL A 43 4.30 10.37 9.36
N ARG A 44 3.73 9.83 8.30
CA ARG A 44 3.53 10.52 7.03
C ARG A 44 2.04 10.49 6.72
N ALA A 45 1.34 11.55 7.02
CA ALA A 45 -0.11 11.65 6.88
C ALA A 45 -0.50 13.11 6.61
N TRP A 46 -1.67 13.39 6.12
CA TRP A 46 -2.53 12.58 5.29
C TRP A 46 -2.43 13.10 3.87
N HIS A 47 -2.46 12.22 2.86
CA HIS A 47 -2.33 12.62 1.46
C HIS A 47 -3.59 12.21 0.70
N GLY A 48 -4.24 13.16 0.05
CA GLY A 48 -5.44 12.89 -0.74
C GLY A 48 -5.12 12.66 -2.20
N HIS A 49 -5.78 11.68 -2.81
CA HIS A 49 -5.61 11.33 -4.21
C HIS A 49 -6.97 11.14 -4.86
N LYS A 50 -7.34 12.09 -5.70
CA LYS A 50 -8.66 12.07 -6.36
C LYS A 50 -8.67 11.18 -7.60
N ASN A 51 -7.61 11.24 -8.40
CA ASN A 51 -7.52 10.61 -9.72
C ASN A 51 -6.36 9.64 -9.86
N GLU A 52 -5.74 9.25 -8.75
CA GLU A 52 -4.60 8.34 -8.74
C GLU A 52 -4.97 6.99 -8.15
N LYS A 53 -4.44 5.94 -8.74
CA LYS A 53 -4.38 4.62 -8.13
C LYS A 53 -2.99 4.40 -7.55
N LYS A 54 -2.91 3.73 -6.41
CA LYS A 54 -1.64 3.39 -5.77
C LYS A 54 -1.58 1.92 -5.44
N LEU A 55 -0.41 1.34 -5.65
CA LEU A 55 -0.04 0.03 -5.15
C LEU A 55 1.05 0.20 -4.12
N ILE A 56 0.92 -0.51 -3.00
CA ILE A 56 1.87 -0.40 -1.89
C ILE A 56 2.44 -1.77 -1.58
N LYS A 57 3.76 -1.86 -1.55
CA LYS A 57 4.51 -3.04 -1.14
C LYS A 57 5.54 -2.64 -0.10
N VAL A 58 5.60 -3.36 1.01
CA VAL A 58 6.63 -3.15 2.04
C VAL A 58 7.85 -3.99 1.70
N LEU A 59 9.00 -3.35 1.59
CA LEU A 59 10.28 -3.97 1.25
C LEU A 59 11.13 -4.27 2.48
N SER A 60 10.97 -3.52 3.54
CA SER A 60 11.63 -3.77 4.84
C SER A 60 10.86 -3.10 5.96
N GLY A 61 10.94 -3.67 7.16
CA GLY A 61 10.30 -3.14 8.35
C GLY A 61 8.82 -3.44 8.43
N LYS A 62 8.13 -2.68 9.27
CA LYS A 62 6.69 -2.77 9.48
C LYS A 62 6.06 -1.40 9.34
N PHE A 63 4.89 -1.36 8.71
CA PHE A 63 4.15 -0.13 8.48
C PHE A 63 2.70 -0.30 8.87
N LEU A 64 2.13 0.77 9.39
CA LEU A 64 0.70 0.88 9.58
C LEU A 64 0.17 1.84 8.52
N VAL A 65 -0.67 1.33 7.64
CA VAL A 65 -1.25 2.09 6.54
C VAL A 65 -2.70 2.42 6.87
N GLY A 66 -3.00 3.70 6.93
CA GLY A 66 -4.36 4.19 7.17
C GLY A 66 -4.99 4.66 5.87
N VAL A 67 -6.21 4.23 5.60
CA VAL A 67 -6.91 4.54 4.36
C VAL A 67 -8.31 5.04 4.67
N ILE A 68 -8.70 6.16 4.07
CA ILE A 68 -10.04 6.73 4.18
C ILE A 68 -10.58 6.97 2.77
N LYS A 69 -11.80 6.51 2.53
CA LYS A 69 -12.53 6.88 1.32
C LYS A 69 -13.18 8.24 1.51
N ILE A 70 -12.91 9.16 0.60
CA ILE A 70 -13.53 10.49 0.59
C ILE A 70 -14.70 10.46 -0.39
N ASN A 71 -15.91 10.62 0.13
CA ASN A 71 -17.13 10.59 -0.68
C ASN A 71 -17.39 11.92 -1.38
N ASP A 72 -17.03 13.03 -0.75
CA ASP A 72 -17.18 14.36 -1.27
C ASP A 72 -15.91 15.16 -1.00
N TRP A 73 -15.17 15.47 -2.07
CA TRP A 73 -13.88 16.18 -1.96
C TRP A 73 -14.04 17.65 -1.53
N GLU A 74 -15.18 18.25 -1.82
CA GLU A 74 -15.45 19.63 -1.45
C GLU A 74 -15.94 19.75 0.00
N ASN A 75 -16.62 18.71 0.49
CA ASN A 75 -17.13 18.67 1.86
C ASN A 75 -16.98 17.27 2.46
N PRO A 76 -15.75 16.85 2.77
CA PRO A 76 -15.50 15.50 3.26
C PRO A 76 -16.16 15.25 4.61
N ASP A 77 -16.70 14.04 4.79
CA ASP A 77 -17.25 13.58 6.05
C ASP A 77 -16.11 13.29 7.03
N LYS A 78 -15.97 14.11 8.06
CA LYS A 78 -14.91 14.00 9.05
C LYS A 78 -15.18 12.95 10.12
N THR A 79 -16.34 12.31 10.08
CA THR A 79 -16.72 11.27 11.06
C THR A 79 -16.31 9.87 10.61
N ILE A 80 -15.87 9.70 9.36
CA ILE A 80 -15.43 8.42 8.83
C ILE A 80 -14.10 8.03 9.46
N ASN A 81 -14.05 6.85 10.07
CA ASN A 81 -12.82 6.30 10.62
C ASN A 81 -11.96 5.68 9.53
N PRO A 82 -10.63 5.84 9.59
CA PRO A 82 -9.74 5.18 8.63
C PRO A 82 -9.74 3.66 8.83
N GLU A 83 -9.57 2.94 7.73
CA GLU A 83 -9.20 1.53 7.78
C GLU A 83 -7.69 1.46 8.00
N MET A 84 -7.25 0.76 9.05
CA MET A 84 -5.85 0.63 9.40
C MET A 84 -5.36 -0.77 9.05
N ILE A 85 -4.27 -0.84 8.32
CA ILE A 85 -3.71 -2.09 7.80
C ILE A 85 -2.24 -2.19 8.21
N GLU A 86 -1.90 -3.25 8.95
CA GLU A 86 -0.49 -3.55 9.24
C GLU A 86 0.14 -4.27 8.04
N MET A 87 1.30 -3.80 7.62
CA MET A 87 2.05 -4.37 6.50
C MET A 87 3.51 -4.58 6.86
N ASP A 88 4.07 -5.69 6.40
CA ASP A 88 5.48 -6.01 6.48
C ASP A 88 5.97 -6.67 5.19
N ILE A 89 7.20 -7.19 5.19
CA ILE A 89 7.78 -7.81 3.98
C ILE A 89 7.02 -9.04 3.49
N ASN A 90 6.21 -9.67 4.36
CA ASN A 90 5.41 -10.85 4.02
C ASN A 90 3.98 -10.50 3.59
N SER A 91 3.63 -9.23 3.63
CA SER A 91 2.29 -8.78 3.24
C SER A 91 2.08 -8.86 1.74
N ASP A 92 0.83 -9.07 1.37
CA ASP A 92 0.41 -8.96 0.00
C ASP A 92 0.55 -7.51 -0.51
N LEU A 93 0.49 -7.35 -1.80
CA LEU A 93 0.44 -6.03 -2.42
C LEU A 93 -0.95 -5.42 -2.19
N LEU A 94 -0.99 -4.19 -1.79
CA LEU A 94 -2.23 -3.49 -1.48
C LEU A 94 -2.63 -2.51 -2.59
#